data_3bb330f925c3653cdb2de9be4e37f122
#
_entry.id   3bb330f925c3653cdb2de9be4e37f122
#
_cell.length_a   1.000
_cell.length_b   1.000
_cell.length_c   1.000
_cell.angle_alpha   90.00
_cell.angle_beta   90.00
_cell.angle_gamma   90.00
#
_symmetry.space_group_name_H-M   'P 1'
#
loop_
_entity.id
_entity.type
_entity.pdbx_description
1 polymer ?
#
loop_
_entity_poly.entity_id
_entity_poly.type
_entity_poly.pdbx_seq_one_letter_code
_entity_poly.pdbx_strand_id
1 'polypeptide(L)'
;MTVNDVTFTREVEPRLLLIHFLRDELGLTGSHWGCDTSNCGACVVWMDELPVKSCTVLAAMADGRRVLTVEGLERNGRLDPVQEGFARCHGLQCGFCTPGMMLTARWLLDHHPDPTPAQILEALSGQVCRCTGYENIVRSVQWAAQHHGGDGRGGHRSAPEEAG
;
A
#
# COMPACT_ATOMS: atom_id res chain seq x y z
N MET A 1 13.18 -12.04 5.26
CA MET A 1 12.60 -10.89 4.53
C MET A 1 12.88 -9.58 5.24
N THR A 2 12.83 -8.46 4.54
CA THR A 2 12.96 -7.11 5.13
C THR A 2 11.61 -6.43 5.09
N VAL A 3 11.08 -5.99 6.23
CA VAL A 3 9.77 -5.32 6.33
C VAL A 3 9.99 -3.94 6.91
N ASN A 4 9.53 -2.88 6.20
CA ASN A 4 9.70 -1.48 6.60
C ASN A 4 11.15 -1.16 6.99
N ASP A 5 12.09 -1.59 6.16
CA ASP A 5 13.55 -1.44 6.34
C ASP A 5 14.17 -2.22 7.53
N VAL A 6 13.40 -3.04 8.24
CA VAL A 6 13.90 -3.92 9.30
C VAL A 6 13.95 -5.37 8.79
N THR A 7 15.10 -6.04 8.97
CA THR A 7 15.26 -7.44 8.57
C THR A 7 14.78 -8.38 9.66
N PHE A 8 13.90 -9.29 9.30
CA PHE A 8 13.36 -10.32 10.16
C PHE A 8 13.77 -11.71 9.67
N THR A 9 14.20 -12.56 10.59
CA THR A 9 14.44 -13.99 10.38
C THR A 9 13.53 -14.77 11.33
N ARG A 10 12.66 -15.61 10.78
CA ARG A 10 11.69 -16.42 11.52
C ARG A 10 11.53 -17.77 10.84
N GLU A 11 11.35 -18.81 11.63
CA GLU A 11 10.83 -20.08 11.15
C GLU A 11 9.31 -20.01 11.13
N VAL A 12 8.71 -20.36 10.00
CA VAL A 12 7.26 -20.27 9.83
C VAL A 12 6.70 -21.53 9.19
N GLU A 13 5.43 -21.84 9.46
CA GLU A 13 4.75 -22.89 8.71
C GLU A 13 4.72 -22.58 7.21
N PRO A 14 4.99 -23.56 6.32
CA PRO A 14 5.04 -23.32 4.87
C PRO A 14 3.76 -22.72 4.28
N ARG A 15 2.61 -22.95 4.90
CA ARG A 15 1.30 -22.44 4.47
C ARG A 15 0.89 -21.11 5.11
N LEU A 16 1.72 -20.53 5.99
CA LEU A 16 1.43 -19.25 6.62
C LEU A 16 1.32 -18.16 5.56
N LEU A 17 0.20 -17.42 5.54
CA LEU A 17 0.00 -16.31 4.64
C LEU A 17 0.81 -15.09 5.11
N LEU A 18 1.29 -14.29 4.16
CA LEU A 18 2.06 -13.09 4.46
C LEU A 18 1.27 -12.11 5.34
N ILE A 19 -0.05 -11.97 5.14
CA ILE A 19 -0.90 -11.11 5.99
C ILE A 19 -0.85 -11.53 7.45
N HIS A 20 -0.92 -12.83 7.76
CA HIS A 20 -0.85 -13.35 9.12
C HIS A 20 0.55 -13.17 9.71
N PHE A 21 1.60 -13.42 8.92
CA PHE A 21 2.96 -13.16 9.36
C PHE A 21 3.15 -11.69 9.77
N LEU A 22 2.70 -10.75 8.94
CA LEU A 22 2.82 -9.31 9.25
C LEU A 22 2.05 -8.93 10.51
N ARG A 23 0.82 -9.40 10.65
CA ARG A 23 -0.06 -9.02 11.75
C ARG A 23 0.26 -9.74 13.06
N ASP A 24 0.43 -11.07 13.00
CA ASP A 24 0.41 -11.93 14.18
C ASP A 24 1.83 -12.18 14.69
N GLU A 25 2.82 -12.29 13.78
CA GLU A 25 4.22 -12.54 14.14
C GLU A 25 5.03 -11.24 14.32
N LEU A 26 4.74 -10.20 13.49
CA LEU A 26 5.48 -8.93 13.56
C LEU A 26 4.71 -7.81 14.27
N GLY A 27 3.43 -8.00 14.59
CA GLY A 27 2.61 -6.98 15.23
C GLY A 27 2.26 -5.78 14.32
N LEU A 28 2.49 -5.88 13.00
CA LEU A 28 2.17 -4.84 12.03
C LEU A 28 0.70 -4.94 11.62
N THR A 29 -0.17 -4.38 12.45
CA THR A 29 -1.63 -4.54 12.33
C THR A 29 -2.29 -3.57 11.35
N GLY A 30 -1.54 -2.65 10.75
CA GLY A 30 -2.05 -1.69 9.78
C GLY A 30 -2.63 -2.34 8.52
N SER A 31 -2.06 -3.42 8.03
CA SER A 31 -2.67 -4.21 6.94
C SER A 31 -3.87 -5.00 7.47
N HIS A 32 -5.02 -4.95 6.78
CA HIS A 32 -6.25 -5.62 7.21
C HIS A 32 -6.60 -6.82 6.34
N TRP A 33 -7.28 -7.79 6.91
CA TRP A 33 -7.78 -8.97 6.20
C TRP A 33 -9.31 -8.97 6.19
N GLY A 34 -9.92 -8.53 5.08
CA GLY A 34 -11.35 -8.34 4.94
C GLY A 34 -12.07 -9.37 4.08
N CYS A 35 -11.34 -10.27 3.43
CA CYS A 35 -11.91 -11.38 2.65
C CYS A 35 -10.89 -12.52 2.52
N ASP A 36 -11.37 -13.69 2.08
CA ASP A 36 -10.56 -14.87 1.75
C ASP A 36 -10.51 -15.16 0.23
N THR A 37 -11.00 -14.22 -0.57
CA THR A 37 -11.21 -14.37 -2.02
C THR A 37 -10.39 -13.42 -2.87
N SER A 38 -9.41 -12.74 -2.27
CA SER A 38 -8.53 -11.77 -2.97
C SER A 38 -9.25 -10.57 -3.61
N ASN A 39 -10.49 -10.26 -3.20
CA ASN A 39 -11.30 -9.22 -3.83
C ASN A 39 -11.20 -7.85 -3.16
N CYS A 40 -11.14 -7.79 -1.81
CA CYS A 40 -11.37 -6.52 -1.10
C CYS A 40 -10.20 -5.53 -1.14
N GLY A 41 -8.96 -5.97 -1.34
CA GLY A 41 -7.77 -5.12 -1.40
C GLY A 41 -7.26 -4.57 -0.06
N ALA A 42 -7.97 -4.80 1.07
CA ALA A 42 -7.57 -4.26 2.38
C ALA A 42 -6.21 -4.79 2.88
N CYS A 43 -5.74 -5.92 2.33
CA CYS A 43 -4.48 -6.56 2.66
C CYS A 43 -3.32 -6.16 1.73
N VAL A 44 -3.50 -5.17 0.86
CA VAL A 44 -2.41 -4.75 -0.05
C VAL A 44 -1.22 -4.26 0.75
N VAL A 45 -0.05 -4.78 0.39
CA VAL A 45 1.29 -4.34 0.79
C VAL A 45 2.14 -4.20 -0.47
N TRP A 46 3.30 -3.58 -0.40
CA TRP A 46 4.26 -3.70 -1.49
C TRP A 46 5.21 -4.86 -1.22
N MET A 47 5.56 -5.59 -2.26
CA MET A 47 6.63 -6.57 -2.26
C MET A 47 7.53 -6.27 -3.45
N ASP A 48 8.81 -5.95 -3.18
CA ASP A 48 9.77 -5.48 -4.18
C ASP A 48 9.20 -4.35 -5.06
N GLU A 49 8.62 -3.33 -4.42
CA GLU A 49 8.06 -2.12 -5.04
C GLU A 49 6.73 -2.34 -5.82
N LEU A 50 6.18 -3.54 -5.82
CA LEU A 50 4.90 -3.85 -6.49
C LEU A 50 3.78 -4.07 -5.46
N PRO A 51 2.59 -3.50 -5.66
CA PRO A 51 1.42 -3.78 -4.82
C PRO A 51 0.97 -5.24 -4.99
N VAL A 52 0.91 -5.96 -3.89
CA VAL A 52 0.44 -7.35 -3.85
C VAL A 52 -0.61 -7.53 -2.76
N LYS A 53 -1.53 -8.46 -2.95
CA LYS A 53 -2.50 -8.84 -1.91
C LYS A 53 -1.89 -9.89 -0.99
N SER A 54 -1.44 -9.47 0.18
CA SER A 54 -0.72 -10.33 1.14
C SER A 54 -1.53 -11.54 1.63
N CYS A 55 -2.84 -11.53 1.46
CA CYS A 55 -3.71 -12.69 1.75
C CYS A 55 -3.60 -13.82 0.70
N THR A 56 -2.89 -13.63 -0.40
CA THR A 56 -2.64 -14.64 -1.44
C THR A 56 -1.17 -14.98 -1.63
N VAL A 57 -0.32 -14.42 -0.77
CA VAL A 57 1.13 -14.68 -0.77
C VAL A 57 1.48 -15.50 0.46
N LEU A 58 2.23 -16.58 0.29
CA LEU A 58 2.79 -17.33 1.42
C LEU A 58 3.97 -16.55 2.02
N ALA A 59 4.09 -16.51 3.34
CA ALA A 59 5.19 -15.83 4.01
C ALA A 59 6.57 -16.37 3.56
N ALA A 60 6.67 -17.67 3.30
CA ALA A 60 7.88 -18.29 2.75
C ALA A 60 8.27 -17.76 1.36
N MET A 61 7.31 -17.31 0.54
CA MET A 61 7.60 -16.72 -0.79
C MET A 61 8.21 -15.31 -0.68
N ALA A 62 8.07 -14.68 0.46
CA ALA A 62 8.66 -13.36 0.74
C ALA A 62 10.08 -13.46 1.33
N ASP A 63 10.67 -14.66 1.39
CA ASP A 63 12.05 -14.80 1.84
C ASP A 63 13.01 -14.05 0.90
N GLY A 64 13.94 -13.30 1.48
CA GLY A 64 14.86 -12.43 0.73
C GLY A 64 14.21 -11.19 0.10
N ARG A 65 12.88 -11.04 0.14
CA ARG A 65 12.14 -9.92 -0.44
C ARG A 65 12.05 -8.72 0.52
N ARG A 66 11.72 -7.57 -0.07
CA ARG A 66 11.42 -6.33 0.65
C ARG A 66 9.92 -6.12 0.67
N VAL A 67 9.35 -5.94 1.85
CA VAL A 67 7.93 -5.69 2.05
C VAL A 67 7.76 -4.30 2.67
N LEU A 68 6.83 -3.50 2.13
CA LEU A 68 6.41 -2.23 2.69
C LEU A 68 4.95 -2.32 3.08
N THR A 69 4.65 -2.01 4.33
CA THR A 69 3.29 -1.85 4.84
C THR A 69 2.94 -0.38 5.02
N VAL A 70 1.68 -0.07 5.36
CA VAL A 70 1.24 1.32 5.56
C VAL A 70 2.01 2.03 6.67
N GLU A 71 2.48 1.30 7.68
CA GLU A 71 3.32 1.83 8.76
C GLU A 71 4.66 2.35 8.24
N GLY A 72 5.20 1.72 7.20
CA GLY A 72 6.47 2.12 6.60
C GLY A 72 6.36 3.30 5.62
N LEU A 73 5.16 3.83 5.37
CA LEU A 73 5.01 5.06 4.60
C LEU A 73 5.46 6.30 5.38
N GLU A 74 5.20 6.32 6.69
CA GLU A 74 5.71 7.38 7.58
C GLU A 74 7.24 7.30 7.67
N ARG A 75 7.91 8.44 7.61
CA ARG A 75 9.36 8.54 7.74
C ARG A 75 9.77 9.71 8.65
N ASN A 76 10.59 9.42 9.64
CA ASN A 76 11.17 10.44 10.54
C ASN A 76 10.08 11.31 11.24
N GLY A 77 8.96 10.71 11.65
CA GLY A 77 7.86 11.41 12.31
C GLY A 77 6.99 12.23 11.34
N ARG A 78 7.16 12.05 10.02
CA ARG A 78 6.35 12.74 9.00
C ARG A 78 5.52 11.74 8.23
N LEU A 79 4.22 12.02 8.16
CA LEU A 79 3.31 11.27 7.33
C LEU A 79 3.67 11.43 5.85
N ASP A 80 3.45 10.38 5.09
CA ASP A 80 3.51 10.46 3.63
C ASP A 80 2.39 11.36 3.11
N PRO A 81 2.58 12.11 2.00
CA PRO A 81 1.53 12.94 1.40
C PRO A 81 0.20 12.21 1.17
N VAL A 82 0.23 10.91 0.87
CA VAL A 82 -0.99 10.11 0.74
C VAL A 82 -1.69 9.98 2.11
N GLN A 83 -0.97 9.71 3.18
CA GLN A 83 -1.52 9.62 4.53
C GLN A 83 -2.11 10.97 4.97
N GLU A 84 -1.41 12.06 4.71
CA GLU A 84 -1.93 13.41 4.98
C GLU A 84 -3.17 13.74 4.15
N GLY A 85 -3.18 13.41 2.87
CA GLY A 85 -4.31 13.64 1.98
C GLY A 85 -5.57 12.92 2.46
N PHE A 86 -5.45 11.66 2.89
CA PHE A 86 -6.57 10.91 3.46
C PHE A 86 -7.10 11.54 4.75
N ALA A 87 -6.23 12.05 5.61
CA ALA A 87 -6.63 12.76 6.82
C ALA A 87 -7.32 14.09 6.52
N ARG A 88 -6.74 14.91 5.63
CA ARG A 88 -7.21 16.27 5.31
C ARG A 88 -8.49 16.30 4.50
N CYS A 89 -8.62 15.39 3.54
CA CYS A 89 -9.78 15.34 2.63
C CYS A 89 -10.85 14.35 3.08
N HIS A 90 -10.72 13.80 4.30
CA HIS A 90 -11.68 12.83 4.85
C HIS A 90 -11.86 11.59 3.95
N GLY A 91 -10.74 11.07 3.42
CA GLY A 91 -10.71 9.89 2.54
C GLY A 91 -11.00 8.57 3.25
N LEU A 92 -11.37 8.62 4.53
CA LEU A 92 -11.67 7.45 5.34
C LEU A 92 -12.87 7.71 6.27
N GLN A 93 -13.56 6.64 6.65
CA GLN A 93 -14.59 6.64 7.70
C GLN A 93 -14.24 5.55 8.73
N CYS A 94 -14.60 4.28 8.48
CA CYS A 94 -14.23 3.19 9.38
C CYS A 94 -12.73 2.86 9.37
N GLY A 95 -11.99 3.26 8.33
CA GLY A 95 -10.54 3.05 8.21
C GLY A 95 -10.12 1.67 7.71
N PHE A 96 -11.04 0.71 7.55
CA PHE A 96 -10.67 -0.68 7.25
C PHE A 96 -10.00 -0.87 5.88
N CYS A 97 -10.48 -0.20 4.84
CA CYS A 97 -9.88 -0.26 3.49
C CYS A 97 -8.66 0.67 3.33
N THR A 98 -8.49 1.61 4.23
CA THR A 98 -7.57 2.75 4.10
C THR A 98 -6.11 2.34 3.88
N PRO A 99 -5.53 1.38 4.61
CA PRO A 99 -4.13 0.98 4.42
C PRO A 99 -3.83 0.49 3.00
N GLY A 100 -4.66 -0.40 2.48
CA GLY A 100 -4.51 -0.91 1.12
C GLY A 100 -4.68 0.18 0.06
N MET A 101 -5.65 1.09 0.27
CA MET A 101 -5.86 2.22 -0.63
C MET A 101 -4.68 3.20 -0.62
N MET A 102 -4.12 3.50 0.55
CA MET A 102 -2.95 4.38 0.68
C MET A 102 -1.75 3.81 -0.08
N LEU A 103 -1.45 2.52 0.09
CA LEU A 103 -0.33 1.87 -0.60
C LEU A 103 -0.55 1.83 -2.12
N THR A 104 -1.77 1.54 -2.57
CA THR A 104 -2.10 1.56 -4.00
C THR A 104 -2.01 2.97 -4.58
N ALA A 105 -2.54 3.97 -3.87
CA ALA A 105 -2.47 5.37 -4.28
C ALA A 105 -1.01 5.88 -4.32
N ARG A 106 -0.20 5.50 -3.33
CA ARG A 106 1.22 5.88 -3.29
C ARG A 106 1.98 5.28 -4.48
N TRP A 107 1.72 4.02 -4.81
CA TRP A 107 2.29 3.38 -6.00
C TRP A 107 1.86 4.10 -7.30
N LEU A 108 0.58 4.46 -7.41
CA LEU A 108 0.09 5.24 -8.54
C LEU A 108 0.84 6.55 -8.70
N LEU A 109 1.02 7.31 -7.61
CA LEU A 109 1.69 8.61 -7.65
C LEU A 109 3.18 8.51 -7.98
N ASP A 110 3.84 7.41 -7.65
CA ASP A 110 5.24 7.16 -8.04
C ASP A 110 5.39 6.95 -9.56
N HIS A 111 4.35 6.43 -10.23
CA HIS A 111 4.37 6.14 -11.66
C HIS A 111 3.64 7.21 -12.50
N HIS A 112 2.64 7.86 -11.90
CA HIS A 112 1.81 8.90 -12.50
C HIS A 112 1.63 10.04 -11.48
N PRO A 113 2.55 11.04 -11.47
CA PRO A 113 2.53 12.09 -10.45
C PRO A 113 1.30 13.00 -10.46
N ASP A 114 0.61 13.11 -11.58
CA ASP A 114 -0.61 13.93 -11.74
C ASP A 114 -1.75 13.11 -12.38
N PRO A 115 -2.33 12.16 -11.64
CA PRO A 115 -3.35 11.28 -12.20
C PRO A 115 -4.71 12.00 -12.26
N THR A 116 -5.43 11.76 -13.35
CA THR A 116 -6.84 12.17 -13.46
C THR A 116 -7.73 11.37 -12.50
N PRO A 117 -8.93 11.86 -12.13
CA PRO A 117 -9.88 11.09 -11.31
C PRO A 117 -10.20 9.71 -11.89
N ALA A 118 -10.28 9.57 -13.19
CA ALA A 118 -10.52 8.28 -13.84
C ALA A 118 -9.37 7.31 -13.65
N GLN A 119 -8.13 7.75 -13.77
CA GLN A 119 -6.94 6.94 -13.52
C GLN A 119 -6.82 6.54 -12.05
N ILE A 120 -7.21 7.42 -11.12
CA ILE A 120 -7.27 7.09 -9.69
C ILE A 120 -8.29 5.98 -9.44
N LEU A 121 -9.50 6.09 -9.97
CA LEU A 121 -10.54 5.06 -9.83
C LEU A 121 -10.13 3.74 -10.47
N GLU A 122 -9.47 3.78 -11.62
CA GLU A 122 -8.93 2.59 -12.28
C GLU A 122 -7.88 1.90 -11.40
N ALA A 123 -6.91 2.63 -10.87
CA ALA A 123 -5.89 2.09 -9.97
C ALA A 123 -6.51 1.48 -8.71
N LEU A 124 -7.58 2.09 -8.18
CA LEU A 124 -8.30 1.62 -7.01
C LEU A 124 -9.37 0.55 -7.30
N SER A 125 -9.51 0.09 -8.54
CA SER A 125 -10.55 -0.89 -8.93
C SER A 125 -10.46 -2.23 -8.16
N GLY A 126 -9.28 -2.59 -7.69
CA GLY A 126 -9.03 -3.75 -6.83
C GLY A 126 -9.26 -3.52 -5.33
N GLN A 127 -9.80 -2.35 -4.95
CA GLN A 127 -9.99 -1.91 -3.56
C GLN A 127 -11.47 -1.67 -3.28
N VAL A 128 -12.01 -2.24 -2.21
CA VAL A 128 -13.43 -2.10 -1.84
C VAL A 128 -13.59 -1.22 -0.61
N CYS A 129 -14.33 -0.13 -0.76
CA CYS A 129 -14.78 0.70 0.36
C CYS A 129 -16.31 0.71 0.45
N ARG A 130 -16.87 0.34 1.60
CA ARG A 130 -18.32 0.36 1.83
C ARG A 130 -18.83 1.69 2.37
N CYS A 131 -17.94 2.56 2.84
CA CYS A 131 -18.33 3.75 3.62
C CYS A 131 -18.37 5.04 2.81
N THR A 132 -17.32 5.31 2.00
CA THR A 132 -17.02 6.67 1.50
C THR A 132 -17.67 7.01 0.16
N GLY A 133 -18.09 6.02 -0.63
CA GLY A 133 -18.51 6.25 -2.02
C GLY A 133 -17.36 6.71 -2.94
N TYR A 134 -16.10 6.59 -2.50
CA TYR A 134 -14.85 6.88 -3.21
C TYR A 134 -14.57 8.36 -3.49
N GLU A 135 -15.53 9.26 -3.44
CA GLU A 135 -15.35 10.68 -3.81
C GLU A 135 -14.23 11.34 -3.00
N ASN A 136 -14.27 11.22 -1.67
CA ASN A 136 -13.23 11.80 -0.82
C ASN A 136 -11.90 11.04 -0.92
N ILE A 137 -11.91 9.76 -1.28
CA ILE A 137 -10.68 9.01 -1.56
C ILE A 137 -9.99 9.59 -2.79
N VAL A 138 -10.73 9.82 -3.88
CA VAL A 138 -10.19 10.46 -5.10
C VAL A 138 -9.62 11.83 -4.78
N ARG A 139 -10.35 12.66 -4.02
CA ARG A 139 -9.85 13.97 -3.57
C ARG A 139 -8.59 13.86 -2.73
N SER A 140 -8.49 12.84 -1.87
CA SER A 140 -7.30 12.59 -1.05
C SER A 140 -6.07 12.29 -1.89
N VAL A 141 -6.23 11.47 -2.93
CA VAL A 141 -5.14 11.14 -3.86
C VAL A 141 -4.75 12.36 -4.69
N GLN A 142 -5.71 13.14 -5.18
CA GLN A 142 -5.43 14.40 -5.89
C GLN A 142 -4.70 15.41 -5.01
N TRP A 143 -5.11 15.52 -3.74
CA TRP A 143 -4.39 16.37 -2.77
C TRP A 143 -2.96 15.90 -2.59
N ALA A 144 -2.76 14.58 -2.42
CA ALA A 144 -1.43 13.99 -2.29
C ALA A 144 -0.57 14.23 -3.53
N ALA A 145 -1.13 14.13 -4.73
CA ALA A 145 -0.44 14.42 -5.98
C ALA A 145 0.15 15.84 -6.02
N GLN A 146 -0.61 16.84 -5.54
CA GLN A 146 -0.17 18.24 -5.47
C GLN A 146 0.95 18.46 -4.46
N HIS A 147 1.10 17.56 -3.48
CA HIS A 147 2.11 17.63 -2.41
C HIS A 147 3.19 16.55 -2.53
N HIS A 148 3.07 15.69 -3.54
CA HIS A 148 4.03 14.65 -3.87
C HIS A 148 5.22 15.26 -4.60
N GLY A 149 6.40 15.18 -4.04
CA GLY A 149 7.62 15.74 -4.66
C GLY A 149 8.23 16.94 -3.96
N GLY A 150 7.55 17.51 -2.95
CA GLY A 150 8.11 18.63 -2.17
C GLY A 150 9.22 18.24 -1.19
N ASP A 151 9.45 16.96 -0.94
CA ASP A 151 10.40 16.45 0.05
C ASP A 151 11.53 15.55 -0.51
N GLY A 152 11.85 15.69 -1.79
CA GLY A 152 12.99 15.00 -2.40
C GLY A 152 12.81 13.49 -2.61
N ARG A 153 11.59 12.97 -2.49
CA ARG A 153 11.26 11.56 -2.72
C ARG A 153 10.94 11.21 -4.19
N GLY A 154 11.03 12.19 -5.07
CA GLY A 154 10.90 12.04 -6.52
C GLY A 154 12.18 11.51 -7.16
N GLY A 155 12.49 10.27 -6.94
CA GLY A 155 13.62 9.65 -7.55
C GLY A 155 13.63 8.16 -7.41
N HIS A 156 12.88 7.46 -8.30
CA HIS A 156 13.35 6.22 -8.85
C HIS A 156 12.23 5.44 -9.55
N ARG A 157 12.39 4.86 -10.69
CA ARG A 157 13.44 4.32 -11.54
C ARG A 157 12.81 3.99 -12.88
N SER A 158 13.58 4.14 -13.94
CA SER A 158 13.34 3.54 -15.25
C SER A 158 12.69 2.17 -15.13
N ALA A 159 11.56 2.02 -15.86
CA ALA A 159 11.02 0.72 -16.20
C ALA A 159 12.13 -0.18 -16.73
N PRO A 160 12.12 -1.51 -16.48
CA PRO A 160 13.00 -2.41 -17.18
C PRO A 160 12.69 -2.28 -18.68
N GLU A 161 13.72 -1.96 -19.47
CA GLU A 161 13.65 -2.06 -20.93
C GLU A 161 13.14 -3.46 -21.29
N GLU A 162 12.05 -3.49 -22.04
CA GLU A 162 11.59 -4.71 -22.68
C GLU A 162 12.72 -5.23 -23.56
N ALA A 163 13.34 -6.33 -23.14
CA ALA A 163 14.24 -7.09 -23.98
C ALA A 163 13.40 -7.74 -25.08
N GLY A 164 13.65 -7.29 -26.34
CA GLY A 164 13.09 -7.86 -27.56
C GLY A 164 13.50 -9.32 -27.81
#